data_ef332e6624bd8dee096467a516ca6c69
#
_entry.id   ef332e6624bd8dee096467a516ca6c69
#
_cell.length_a   1.000
_cell.length_b   1.000
_cell.length_c   1.000
_cell.angle_alpha   90.00
_cell.angle_beta   90.00
_cell.angle_gamma   90.00
#
_symmetry.space_group_name_H-M   'P 1'
#
loop_
_entity.id
_entity.type
_entity.pdbx_description
1 polymer ?
#
loop_
_entity_poly.entity_id
_entity_poly.type
_entity_poly.pdbx_seq_one_letter_code
_entity_poly.pdbx_strand_id
1 'polypeptide(L)'
;VFNMRASYAREIQAIVNSLVRNAQQRIAVIYQNDAFGEDGLQATLAALKTHDLKPLTTATVERNSANVRRAVNTIADANPNAVIIISAYVSSAAVSKALRDRRMNVQIMNVSFVGTGALEEALPPGQANGIGISQVVPFPWNRWIPVVSRYQQLMRKYNPNAAYGFTSLEGFIAAQMLTIALERAGKNPSRAKLAKSLESIQNLDLGGYTIDFASDDHQGSDYVELTFLGAQQWEP
;
A
#
# COMPACT_ATOMS: atom_id res chain seq x y z
N VAL A 1 16.35 11.65 1.08
CA VAL A 1 15.76 10.32 0.83
C VAL A 1 15.04 10.37 -0.50
N PHE A 2 15.16 9.34 -1.34
CA PHE A 2 14.43 9.22 -2.60
C PHE A 2 13.40 8.11 -2.44
N ASN A 3 12.13 8.41 -2.72
CA ASN A 3 11.02 7.47 -2.67
C ASN A 3 10.56 7.19 -4.10
N MET A 4 10.68 5.95 -4.57
CA MET A 4 10.25 5.57 -5.93
C MET A 4 8.75 5.23 -6.00
N ARG A 5 8.05 5.24 -4.89
CA ARG A 5 6.63 4.85 -4.74
C ARG A 5 5.76 6.04 -4.35
N ALA A 6 4.46 5.94 -4.55
CA ALA A 6 3.51 6.92 -4.06
C ALA A 6 3.56 7.06 -2.52
N SER A 7 3.28 8.25 -2.03
CA SER A 7 3.17 8.52 -0.59
C SER A 7 1.91 7.91 0.01
N TYR A 8 1.92 7.63 1.31
CA TYR A 8 0.70 7.17 2.01
C TYR A 8 -0.46 8.18 1.89
N ALA A 9 -0.18 9.47 1.78
CA ALA A 9 -1.21 10.46 1.54
C ALA A 9 -1.92 10.24 0.19
N ARG A 10 -1.17 9.89 -0.87
CA ARG A 10 -1.75 9.55 -2.18
C ARG A 10 -2.55 8.25 -2.14
N GLU A 11 -2.03 7.23 -1.45
CA GLU A 11 -2.76 5.97 -1.26
C GLU A 11 -4.09 6.19 -0.53
N ILE A 12 -4.06 6.91 0.57
CA ILE A 12 -5.23 7.22 1.39
C ILE A 12 -6.24 8.08 0.61
N GLN A 13 -5.77 9.06 -0.15
CA GLN A 13 -6.65 9.85 -1.03
C GLN A 13 -7.37 8.95 -2.05
N ALA A 14 -6.66 7.98 -2.65
CA ALA A 14 -7.27 7.02 -3.58
C ALA A 14 -8.30 6.12 -2.88
N ILE A 15 -8.00 5.65 -1.67
CA ILE A 15 -8.93 4.86 -0.84
C ILE A 15 -10.19 5.66 -0.53
N VAL A 16 -10.05 6.88 0.01
CA VAL A 16 -11.19 7.75 0.37
C VAL A 16 -12.03 8.07 -0.86
N ASN A 17 -11.41 8.45 -1.98
CA ASN A 17 -12.13 8.70 -3.23
C ASN A 17 -12.93 7.48 -3.71
N SER A 18 -12.38 6.28 -3.56
CA SER A 18 -13.08 5.04 -3.91
C SER A 18 -14.27 4.79 -2.99
N LEU A 19 -14.09 4.94 -1.68
CA LEU A 19 -15.15 4.74 -0.70
C LEU A 19 -16.31 5.72 -0.94
N VAL A 20 -16.01 7.00 -1.13
CA VAL A 20 -17.03 8.03 -1.38
C VAL A 20 -17.79 7.78 -2.68
N ARG A 21 -17.10 7.41 -3.78
CA ARG A 21 -17.75 7.04 -5.04
C ARG A 21 -18.70 5.85 -4.92
N ASN A 22 -18.42 4.94 -3.99
CA ASN A 22 -19.26 3.79 -3.68
C ASN A 22 -20.27 4.07 -2.55
N ALA A 23 -20.58 5.34 -2.27
CA ALA A 23 -21.52 5.80 -1.24
C ALA A 23 -21.16 5.32 0.19
N GLN A 24 -19.89 4.98 0.44
CA GLN A 24 -19.41 4.56 1.75
C GLN A 24 -18.80 5.75 2.49
N GLN A 25 -19.67 6.57 3.10
CA GLN A 25 -19.28 7.84 3.72
C GLN A 25 -19.20 7.77 5.26
N ARG A 26 -19.69 6.70 5.87
CA ARG A 26 -19.57 6.45 7.31
C ARG A 26 -18.27 5.71 7.59
N ILE A 27 -17.15 6.44 7.49
CA ILE A 27 -15.79 5.88 7.51
C ILE A 27 -15.22 5.98 8.92
N ALA A 28 -14.78 4.84 9.47
CA ALA A 28 -13.99 4.78 10.68
C ALA A 28 -12.51 4.52 10.35
N VAL A 29 -11.60 4.88 11.26
CA VAL A 29 -10.16 4.73 11.06
C VAL A 29 -9.55 3.96 12.23
N ILE A 30 -8.79 2.92 11.92
CA ILE A 30 -7.90 2.25 12.89
C ILE A 30 -6.47 2.50 12.44
N TYR A 31 -5.63 2.99 13.34
CA TYR A 31 -4.25 3.29 13.02
C TYR A 31 -3.28 2.78 14.08
N GLN A 32 -2.06 2.48 13.66
CA GLN A 32 -1.00 2.02 14.53
C GLN A 32 -0.58 3.16 15.47
N ASN A 33 -0.38 2.85 16.75
CA ASN A 33 -0.02 3.83 17.79
C ASN A 33 1.48 4.19 17.73
N ASP A 34 1.87 4.83 16.60
CA ASP A 34 3.21 5.38 16.37
C ASP A 34 3.16 6.48 15.29
N ALA A 35 4.33 7.05 14.97
CA ALA A 35 4.42 8.13 13.97
C ALA A 35 3.86 7.73 12.60
N PHE A 36 4.04 6.47 12.16
CA PHE A 36 3.46 6.00 10.90
C PHE A 36 1.93 6.02 10.89
N GLY A 37 1.32 5.51 11.96
CA GLY A 37 -0.13 5.51 12.07
C GLY A 37 -0.71 6.92 12.23
N GLU A 38 -0.02 7.79 12.98
CA GLU A 38 -0.43 9.19 13.14
C GLU A 38 -0.36 9.96 11.82
N ASP A 39 0.72 9.82 11.04
CA ASP A 39 0.84 10.41 9.70
C ASP A 39 -0.30 9.92 8.78
N GLY A 40 -0.62 8.64 8.84
CA GLY A 40 -1.74 8.06 8.09
C GLY A 40 -3.09 8.60 8.54
N LEU A 41 -3.30 8.83 9.84
CA LEU A 41 -4.51 9.48 10.33
C LEU A 41 -4.62 10.91 9.79
N GLN A 42 -3.55 11.71 9.86
CA GLN A 42 -3.55 13.09 9.33
C GLN A 42 -3.85 13.10 7.82
N ALA A 43 -3.25 12.19 7.06
CA ALA A 43 -3.56 12.03 5.64
C ALA A 43 -5.04 11.66 5.41
N THR A 44 -5.63 10.80 6.27
CA THR A 44 -7.04 10.43 6.18
C THR A 44 -7.96 11.62 6.50
N LEU A 45 -7.63 12.40 7.51
CA LEU A 45 -8.38 13.62 7.85
C LEU A 45 -8.36 14.62 6.68
N ALA A 46 -7.19 14.83 6.06
CA ALA A 46 -7.03 15.69 4.90
C ALA A 46 -7.85 15.18 3.70
N ALA A 47 -7.78 13.89 3.40
CA ALA A 47 -8.52 13.28 2.30
C ALA A 47 -10.05 13.34 2.50
N LEU A 48 -10.54 13.06 3.70
CA LEU A 48 -11.97 13.15 4.02
C LEU A 48 -12.48 14.60 3.92
N LYS A 49 -11.67 15.57 4.32
CA LYS A 49 -12.00 16.99 4.24
C LYS A 49 -12.26 17.45 2.79
N THR A 50 -11.62 16.86 1.78
CA THR A 50 -11.88 17.19 0.36
C THR A 50 -13.29 16.79 -0.09
N HIS A 51 -14.00 15.99 0.70
CA HIS A 51 -15.37 15.52 0.48
C HIS A 51 -16.36 16.05 1.54
N ASP A 52 -15.97 17.06 2.33
CA ASP A 52 -16.75 17.60 3.47
C ASP A 52 -17.10 16.53 4.52
N LEU A 53 -16.26 15.50 4.64
CA LEU A 53 -16.40 14.39 5.59
C LEU A 53 -15.38 14.50 6.72
N LYS A 54 -15.68 13.78 7.78
CA LYS A 54 -14.77 13.50 8.90
C LYS A 54 -14.90 12.04 9.30
N PRO A 55 -13.89 11.45 9.97
CA PRO A 55 -14.02 10.10 10.50
C PRO A 55 -15.22 10.00 11.45
N LEU A 56 -15.98 8.93 11.32
CA LEU A 56 -17.08 8.63 12.25
C LEU A 56 -16.54 8.37 13.67
N THR A 57 -15.43 7.63 13.73
CA THR A 57 -14.62 7.39 14.93
C THR A 57 -13.21 6.99 14.55
N THR A 58 -12.30 7.07 15.52
CA THR A 58 -10.92 6.59 15.36
C THR A 58 -10.54 5.69 16.54
N ALA A 59 -9.65 4.73 16.30
CA ALA A 59 -9.10 3.87 17.34
C ALA A 59 -7.66 3.49 17.02
N THR A 60 -6.86 3.19 18.04
CA THR A 60 -5.47 2.78 17.88
C THR A 60 -5.27 1.30 18.12
N VAL A 61 -4.25 0.74 17.46
CA VAL A 61 -3.72 -0.59 17.72
C VAL A 61 -2.21 -0.51 17.91
N GLU A 62 -1.66 -1.38 18.76
CA GLU A 62 -0.22 -1.46 18.93
C GLU A 62 0.42 -2.20 17.75
N ARG A 63 1.65 -1.82 17.43
CA ARG A 63 2.42 -2.42 16.33
C ARG A 63 2.57 -3.93 16.54
N ASN A 64 2.26 -4.71 15.50
CA ASN A 64 2.35 -6.16 15.50
C ASN A 64 1.58 -6.84 16.66
N SER A 65 0.52 -6.22 17.14
CA SER A 65 -0.30 -6.76 18.23
C SER A 65 -1.59 -7.37 17.70
N ALA A 66 -1.93 -8.55 18.20
CA ALA A 66 -3.24 -9.16 18.00
C ALA A 66 -4.29 -8.71 19.05
N ASN A 67 -3.90 -7.89 20.03
CA ASN A 67 -4.83 -7.37 21.04
C ASN A 67 -5.58 -6.14 20.50
N VAL A 68 -6.59 -6.37 19.71
CA VAL A 68 -7.39 -5.34 19.01
C VAL A 68 -8.77 -5.13 19.60
N ARG A 69 -9.12 -5.82 20.69
CA ARG A 69 -10.48 -5.85 21.26
C ARG A 69 -11.06 -4.45 21.53
N ARG A 70 -10.26 -3.56 22.14
CA ARG A 70 -10.70 -2.19 22.44
C ARG A 70 -11.01 -1.41 21.16
N ALA A 71 -10.10 -1.44 20.18
CA ALA A 71 -10.29 -0.77 18.90
C ALA A 71 -11.53 -1.29 18.17
N VAL A 72 -11.69 -2.61 18.09
CA VAL A 72 -12.84 -3.23 17.43
C VAL A 72 -14.16 -2.88 18.14
N ASN A 73 -14.21 -2.79 19.48
CA ASN A 73 -15.39 -2.33 20.20
C ASN A 73 -15.76 -0.90 19.82
N THR A 74 -14.80 0.03 19.86
CA THR A 74 -15.00 1.43 19.44
C THR A 74 -15.57 1.54 18.02
N ILE A 75 -15.04 0.74 17.09
CA ILE A 75 -15.54 0.72 15.71
C ILE A 75 -16.95 0.13 15.63
N ALA A 76 -17.21 -0.97 16.34
CA ALA A 76 -18.52 -1.62 16.33
C ALA A 76 -19.63 -0.72 16.89
N ASP A 77 -19.35 0.00 17.98
CA ASP A 77 -20.31 0.93 18.62
C ASP A 77 -20.66 2.10 17.66
N ALA A 78 -19.74 2.53 16.83
CA ALA A 78 -19.96 3.59 15.85
C ALA A 78 -20.73 3.11 14.60
N ASN A 79 -20.79 1.81 14.34
CA ASN A 79 -21.49 1.18 13.21
C ASN A 79 -21.15 1.83 11.84
N PRO A 80 -19.87 1.85 11.40
CA PRO A 80 -19.46 2.40 10.10
C PRO A 80 -19.92 1.50 8.95
N ASN A 81 -19.84 2.03 7.70
CA ASN A 81 -19.94 1.21 6.49
C ASN A 81 -18.57 0.95 5.83
N ALA A 82 -17.53 1.67 6.26
CA ALA A 82 -16.16 1.41 5.86
C ALA A 82 -15.18 1.62 7.01
N VAL A 83 -14.08 0.86 7.01
CA VAL A 83 -12.98 0.98 7.96
C VAL A 83 -11.67 1.06 7.19
N ILE A 84 -10.92 2.15 7.38
CA ILE A 84 -9.55 2.28 6.88
C ILE A 84 -8.60 1.82 7.99
N ILE A 85 -7.74 0.85 7.68
CA ILE A 85 -6.75 0.31 8.62
C ILE A 85 -5.34 0.70 8.17
N ILE A 86 -4.63 1.42 9.03
CA ILE A 86 -3.26 1.90 8.82
C ILE A 86 -2.37 1.19 9.83
N SER A 87 -2.02 -0.05 9.53
CA SER A 87 -1.18 -0.88 10.41
C SER A 87 -0.46 -1.99 9.64
N ALA A 88 0.51 -2.65 10.31
CA ALA A 88 1.13 -3.86 9.79
C ALA A 88 0.15 -5.05 9.79
N TYR A 89 0.48 -6.09 9.02
CA TYR A 89 -0.43 -7.22 8.73
C TYR A 89 -0.96 -7.95 9.97
N VAL A 90 -0.16 -8.12 11.03
CA VAL A 90 -0.59 -8.81 12.26
C VAL A 90 -1.80 -8.13 12.89
N SER A 91 -1.70 -6.81 13.12
CA SER A 91 -2.80 -6.04 13.72
C SER A 91 -3.97 -5.90 12.75
N SER A 92 -3.70 -5.70 11.45
CA SER A 92 -4.73 -5.59 10.42
C SER A 92 -5.53 -6.88 10.26
N ALA A 93 -4.86 -8.05 10.24
CA ALA A 93 -5.53 -9.35 10.21
C ALA A 93 -6.39 -9.58 11.45
N ALA A 94 -5.87 -9.26 12.64
CA ALA A 94 -6.62 -9.40 13.89
C ALA A 94 -7.88 -8.51 13.92
N VAL A 95 -7.78 -7.26 13.45
CA VAL A 95 -8.92 -6.35 13.31
C VAL A 95 -9.93 -6.91 12.30
N SER A 96 -9.45 -7.26 11.11
CA SER A 96 -10.31 -7.77 10.03
C SER A 96 -11.08 -9.01 10.46
N LYS A 97 -10.36 -9.98 11.07
CA LYS A 97 -10.98 -11.17 11.64
C LYS A 97 -12.06 -10.83 12.68
N ALA A 98 -11.74 -9.95 13.64
CA ALA A 98 -12.67 -9.61 14.70
C ALA A 98 -13.93 -8.88 14.20
N LEU A 99 -13.82 -8.05 13.16
CA LEU A 99 -14.96 -7.42 12.50
C LEU A 99 -15.82 -8.47 11.75
N ARG A 100 -15.20 -9.43 11.05
CA ARG A 100 -15.89 -10.52 10.35
C ARG A 100 -16.59 -11.47 11.33
N ASP A 101 -15.93 -11.86 12.42
CA ASP A 101 -16.51 -12.71 13.47
C ASP A 101 -17.77 -12.08 14.09
N ARG A 102 -17.84 -10.75 14.16
CA ARG A 102 -19.02 -9.98 14.57
C ARG A 102 -20.07 -9.82 13.48
N ARG A 103 -19.84 -10.38 12.29
CA ARG A 103 -20.71 -10.25 11.11
C ARG A 103 -20.97 -8.80 10.70
N MET A 104 -20.00 -7.92 10.94
CA MET A 104 -20.12 -6.53 10.50
C MET A 104 -19.96 -6.45 8.98
N ASN A 105 -20.98 -5.90 8.32
CA ASN A 105 -20.93 -5.67 6.86
C ASN A 105 -20.27 -4.33 6.59
N VAL A 106 -18.93 -4.31 6.67
CA VAL A 106 -18.11 -3.12 6.45
C VAL A 106 -17.11 -3.37 5.33
N GLN A 107 -16.87 -2.37 4.50
CA GLN A 107 -15.74 -2.37 3.58
C GLN A 107 -14.45 -2.13 4.37
N ILE A 108 -13.53 -3.08 4.32
CA ILE A 108 -12.22 -2.94 4.95
C ILE A 108 -11.21 -2.50 3.88
N MET A 109 -10.46 -1.44 4.16
CA MET A 109 -9.40 -0.90 3.29
C MET A 109 -8.10 -0.80 4.06
N ASN A 110 -6.99 -1.14 3.41
CA ASN A 110 -5.64 -1.05 3.96
C ASN A 110 -4.72 -0.26 3.02
N VAL A 111 -3.71 0.38 3.58
CA VAL A 111 -2.58 0.92 2.79
C VAL A 111 -1.60 -0.20 2.44
N SER A 112 -0.82 -0.03 1.38
CA SER A 112 0.11 -1.03 0.83
C SER A 112 1.10 -1.60 1.86
N PHE A 113 1.45 -0.83 2.91
CA PHE A 113 2.33 -1.26 4.00
C PHE A 113 1.85 -2.53 4.72
N VAL A 114 0.57 -2.85 4.65
CA VAL A 114 0.03 -4.08 5.24
C VAL A 114 0.69 -5.34 4.67
N GLY A 115 1.11 -5.31 3.40
CA GLY A 115 1.66 -6.48 2.69
C GLY A 115 0.56 -7.48 2.32
N THR A 116 0.17 -7.48 1.04
CA THR A 116 -1.00 -8.23 0.53
C THR A 116 -0.97 -9.71 0.86
N GLY A 117 0.12 -10.41 0.52
CA GLY A 117 0.27 -11.85 0.79
C GLY A 117 0.29 -12.15 2.29
N ALA A 118 1.03 -11.36 3.09
CA ALA A 118 1.10 -11.55 4.52
C ALA A 118 -0.25 -11.36 5.23
N LEU A 119 -1.07 -10.40 4.75
CA LEU A 119 -2.43 -10.22 5.27
C LEU A 119 -3.33 -11.40 4.91
N GLU A 120 -3.26 -11.87 3.67
CA GLU A 120 -4.06 -12.99 3.19
C GLU A 120 -3.72 -14.28 3.95
N GLU A 121 -2.44 -14.60 4.11
CA GLU A 121 -1.96 -15.77 4.87
C GLU A 121 -2.32 -15.71 6.37
N ALA A 122 -2.40 -14.52 6.95
CA ALA A 122 -2.72 -14.33 8.37
C ALA A 122 -4.23 -14.47 8.68
N LEU A 123 -5.08 -14.51 7.65
CA LEU A 123 -6.54 -14.60 7.81
C LEU A 123 -7.03 -16.04 7.57
N PRO A 124 -8.07 -16.49 8.28
CA PRO A 124 -8.74 -17.74 7.97
C PRO A 124 -9.30 -17.75 6.54
N PRO A 125 -9.40 -18.92 5.90
CA PRO A 125 -9.97 -19.04 4.57
C PRO A 125 -11.31 -18.30 4.41
N GLY A 126 -11.44 -17.51 3.35
CA GLY A 126 -12.62 -16.72 3.04
C GLY A 126 -12.78 -15.40 3.83
N GLN A 127 -12.07 -15.20 4.92
CA GLN A 127 -12.16 -13.95 5.70
C GLN A 127 -11.40 -12.77 5.05
N ALA A 128 -10.49 -13.05 4.15
CA ALA A 128 -9.80 -12.04 3.35
C ALA A 128 -10.67 -11.43 2.23
N ASN A 129 -11.72 -12.15 1.78
CA ASN A 129 -12.51 -11.75 0.62
C ASN A 129 -13.09 -10.34 0.76
N GLY A 130 -12.90 -9.52 -0.29
CA GLY A 130 -13.39 -8.14 -0.35
C GLY A 130 -12.58 -7.13 0.46
N ILE A 131 -11.49 -7.53 1.13
CA ILE A 131 -10.59 -6.56 1.76
C ILE A 131 -9.83 -5.82 0.65
N GLY A 132 -9.94 -4.50 0.65
CA GLY A 132 -9.23 -3.63 -0.29
C GLY A 132 -7.84 -3.24 0.23
N ILE A 133 -6.89 -3.13 -0.69
CA ILE A 133 -5.52 -2.71 -0.40
C ILE A 133 -5.08 -1.75 -1.52
N SER A 134 -4.50 -0.62 -1.15
CA SER A 134 -3.81 0.23 -2.13
C SER A 134 -2.48 -0.38 -2.51
N GLN A 135 -2.14 -0.29 -3.79
CA GLN A 135 -0.89 -0.78 -4.35
C GLN A 135 -0.14 0.37 -5.00
N VAL A 136 1.16 0.40 -4.83
CA VAL A 136 2.04 1.47 -5.34
C VAL A 136 2.90 1.02 -6.51
N VAL A 137 2.66 -0.18 -7.00
CA VAL A 137 3.26 -0.77 -8.20
C VAL A 137 2.18 -1.53 -8.97
N PRO A 138 2.35 -1.77 -10.28
CA PRO A 138 1.40 -2.51 -11.09
C PRO A 138 1.16 -3.93 -10.58
N PHE A 139 0.05 -4.53 -11.02
CA PHE A 139 -0.32 -5.89 -10.64
C PHE A 139 0.74 -6.93 -11.03
N PRO A 140 1.41 -7.62 -10.09
CA PRO A 140 2.61 -8.43 -10.32
C PRO A 140 2.41 -9.64 -11.25
N TRP A 141 1.17 -10.05 -11.50
CA TRP A 141 0.83 -11.16 -12.39
C TRP A 141 0.46 -10.70 -13.80
N ASN A 142 0.33 -9.38 -14.05
CA ASN A 142 0.02 -8.85 -15.38
C ASN A 142 1.28 -8.78 -16.26
N ARG A 143 1.60 -9.90 -16.93
CA ARG A 143 2.76 -10.00 -17.85
C ARG A 143 2.70 -9.08 -19.07
N TRP A 144 1.57 -8.44 -19.34
CA TRP A 144 1.44 -7.52 -20.46
C TRP A 144 2.05 -6.14 -20.16
N ILE A 145 2.33 -5.86 -18.90
CA ILE A 145 3.06 -4.66 -18.49
C ILE A 145 4.56 -4.97 -18.55
N PRO A 146 5.37 -4.25 -19.37
CA PRO A 146 6.76 -4.63 -19.64
C PRO A 146 7.65 -4.73 -18.38
N VAL A 147 7.52 -3.80 -17.42
CA VAL A 147 8.28 -3.88 -16.16
C VAL A 147 7.92 -5.13 -15.36
N VAL A 148 6.65 -5.53 -15.36
CA VAL A 148 6.19 -6.75 -14.69
C VAL A 148 6.69 -8.00 -15.43
N SER A 149 6.62 -8.01 -16.75
CA SER A 149 7.17 -9.12 -17.57
C SER A 149 8.66 -9.35 -17.28
N ARG A 150 9.44 -8.27 -17.22
CA ARG A 150 10.88 -8.34 -16.90
C ARG A 150 11.13 -8.84 -15.47
N TYR A 151 10.36 -8.33 -14.50
CA TYR A 151 10.39 -8.84 -13.12
C TYR A 151 10.13 -10.34 -13.06
N GLN A 152 9.06 -10.82 -13.69
CA GLN A 152 8.72 -12.25 -13.71
C GLN A 152 9.80 -13.11 -14.37
N GLN A 153 10.41 -12.64 -15.47
CA GLN A 153 11.53 -13.34 -16.14
C GLN A 153 12.73 -13.50 -15.20
N LEU A 154 13.10 -12.45 -14.48
CA LEU A 154 14.23 -12.49 -13.56
C LEU A 154 13.91 -13.32 -12.31
N MET A 155 12.70 -13.26 -11.78
CA MET A 155 12.25 -14.13 -10.69
C MET A 155 12.37 -15.60 -11.08
N ARG A 156 11.83 -16.00 -12.22
CA ARG A 156 11.95 -17.40 -12.71
C ARG A 156 13.41 -17.84 -12.91
N LYS A 157 14.28 -16.93 -13.32
CA LYS A 157 15.70 -17.25 -13.57
C LYS A 157 16.50 -17.42 -12.29
N TYR A 158 16.31 -16.53 -11.31
CA TYR A 158 17.18 -16.42 -10.15
C TYR A 158 16.54 -16.90 -8.83
N ASN A 159 15.20 -16.96 -8.76
CA ASN A 159 14.48 -17.44 -7.59
C ASN A 159 13.18 -18.16 -8.01
N PRO A 160 13.30 -19.30 -8.73
CA PRO A 160 12.15 -19.97 -9.37
C PRO A 160 11.08 -20.48 -8.38
N ASN A 161 11.43 -20.63 -7.10
CA ASN A 161 10.53 -21.11 -6.05
C ASN A 161 9.81 -19.96 -5.31
N ALA A 162 10.13 -18.70 -5.59
CA ALA A 162 9.48 -17.57 -4.93
C ALA A 162 8.23 -17.14 -5.70
N ALA A 163 7.15 -16.92 -4.96
CA ALA A 163 5.93 -16.34 -5.51
C ALA A 163 6.14 -14.88 -5.96
N TYR A 164 5.39 -14.47 -6.99
CA TYR A 164 5.30 -13.07 -7.34
C TYR A 164 4.53 -12.30 -6.26
N GLY A 165 4.83 -11.01 -6.11
CA GLY A 165 4.13 -10.19 -5.14
C GLY A 165 4.42 -8.71 -5.30
N PHE A 166 3.55 -7.86 -4.78
CA PHE A 166 3.69 -6.41 -4.85
C PHE A 166 4.99 -5.94 -4.19
N THR A 167 5.32 -6.44 -2.99
CA THR A 167 6.54 -6.07 -2.26
C THR A 167 7.81 -6.43 -3.03
N SER A 168 7.86 -7.61 -3.66
CA SER A 168 9.04 -8.02 -4.42
C SER A 168 9.15 -7.28 -5.76
N LEU A 169 8.03 -6.93 -6.40
CA LEU A 169 8.03 -6.05 -7.57
C LEU A 169 8.48 -4.64 -7.20
N GLU A 170 8.03 -4.09 -6.07
CA GLU A 170 8.50 -2.79 -5.56
C GLU A 170 10.02 -2.80 -5.34
N GLY A 171 10.55 -3.83 -4.69
CA GLY A 171 11.99 -4.01 -4.53
C GLY A 171 12.75 -4.13 -5.86
N PHE A 172 12.17 -4.83 -6.84
CA PHE A 172 12.75 -4.94 -8.19
C PHE A 172 12.81 -3.58 -8.89
N ILE A 173 11.74 -2.78 -8.86
CA ILE A 173 11.69 -1.44 -9.45
C ILE A 173 12.71 -0.52 -8.77
N ALA A 174 12.80 -0.56 -7.44
CA ALA A 174 13.79 0.21 -6.69
C ALA A 174 15.23 -0.15 -7.06
N ALA A 175 15.54 -1.44 -7.22
CA ALA A 175 16.83 -1.91 -7.65
C ALA A 175 17.16 -1.49 -9.10
N GLN A 176 16.18 -1.53 -9.99
CA GLN A 176 16.33 -1.09 -11.38
C GLN A 176 16.62 0.41 -11.45
N MET A 177 15.86 1.23 -10.72
CA MET A 177 16.09 2.67 -10.60
C MET A 177 17.50 2.97 -10.05
N LEU A 178 17.90 2.28 -8.97
CA LEU A 178 19.24 2.46 -8.42
C LEU A 178 20.36 2.08 -9.40
N THR A 179 20.17 1.01 -10.16
CA THR A 179 21.13 0.59 -11.21
C THR A 179 21.31 1.68 -12.27
N ILE A 180 20.20 2.22 -12.78
CA ILE A 180 20.23 3.32 -13.76
C ILE A 180 20.93 4.56 -13.17
N ALA A 181 20.63 4.89 -11.90
CA ALA A 181 21.26 6.03 -11.26
C ALA A 181 22.78 5.84 -11.06
N LEU A 182 23.22 4.62 -10.72
CA LEU A 182 24.64 4.29 -10.60
C LEU A 182 25.37 4.33 -11.95
N GLU A 183 24.76 3.83 -13.00
CA GLU A 183 25.29 3.91 -14.37
C GLU A 183 25.49 5.37 -14.81
N ARG A 184 24.49 6.24 -14.54
CA ARG A 184 24.57 7.68 -14.84
C ARG A 184 25.62 8.39 -13.98
N ALA A 185 25.80 7.99 -12.71
CA ALA A 185 26.81 8.56 -11.83
C ALA A 185 28.25 8.23 -12.24
N GLY A 186 28.45 7.22 -13.10
CA GLY A 186 29.73 6.82 -13.70
C GLY A 186 30.67 6.09 -12.73
N LYS A 187 31.93 5.99 -13.12
CA LYS A 187 32.96 5.32 -12.31
C LYS A 187 33.19 6.05 -10.99
N ASN A 188 33.33 5.32 -9.91
CA ASN A 188 33.56 5.82 -8.55
C ASN A 188 32.48 6.82 -8.08
N PRO A 189 31.21 6.41 -7.99
CA PRO A 189 30.12 7.27 -7.56
C PRO A 189 30.29 7.66 -6.08
N SER A 190 30.30 8.95 -5.79
CA SER A 190 30.10 9.44 -4.42
C SER A 190 28.60 9.56 -4.12
N ARG A 191 28.24 9.68 -2.83
CA ARG A 191 26.84 9.94 -2.44
C ARG A 191 26.25 11.17 -3.13
N ALA A 192 27.05 12.24 -3.27
CA ALA A 192 26.62 13.46 -3.93
C ALA A 192 26.39 13.25 -5.44
N LYS A 193 27.28 12.49 -6.12
CA LYS A 193 27.07 12.14 -7.53
C LYS A 193 25.85 11.28 -7.74
N LEU A 194 25.62 10.30 -6.84
CA LEU A 194 24.44 9.45 -6.91
C LEU A 194 23.14 10.26 -6.68
N ALA A 195 23.12 11.16 -5.69
CA ALA A 195 21.98 12.04 -5.45
C ALA A 195 21.65 12.90 -6.69
N LYS A 196 22.65 13.57 -7.28
CA LYS A 196 22.47 14.32 -8.54
C LYS A 196 21.99 13.46 -9.70
N SER A 197 22.47 12.22 -9.78
CA SER A 197 22.04 11.27 -10.79
C SER A 197 20.57 10.88 -10.61
N LEU A 198 20.12 10.66 -9.38
CA LEU A 198 18.71 10.41 -9.06
C LEU A 198 17.85 11.63 -9.39
N GLU A 199 18.25 12.84 -8.97
CA GLU A 199 17.57 14.10 -9.28
C GLU A 199 17.46 14.38 -10.81
N SER A 200 18.34 13.77 -11.60
CA SER A 200 18.30 13.87 -13.07
C SER A 200 17.35 12.86 -13.74
N ILE A 201 16.72 11.99 -12.97
CA ILE A 201 15.75 11.03 -13.50
C ILE A 201 14.41 11.75 -13.66
N GLN A 202 14.09 12.11 -14.90
CA GLN A 202 12.83 12.77 -15.27
C GLN A 202 12.09 11.89 -16.26
N ASN A 203 10.80 11.66 -16.01
CA ASN A 203 9.89 10.90 -16.86
C ASN A 203 10.47 9.54 -17.32
N LEU A 204 11.20 8.86 -16.42
CA LEU A 204 11.78 7.55 -16.73
C LEU A 204 10.68 6.49 -16.76
N ASP A 205 10.25 6.08 -17.94
CA ASP A 205 9.36 4.95 -18.12
C ASP A 205 10.15 3.63 -18.04
N LEU A 206 9.87 2.83 -17.03
CA LEU A 206 10.42 1.48 -16.85
C LEU A 206 9.61 0.41 -17.60
N GLY A 207 8.68 0.83 -18.43
CA GLY A 207 7.75 -0.02 -19.17
C GLY A 207 6.40 -0.17 -18.43
N GLY A 208 5.65 0.94 -18.37
CA GLY A 208 4.36 1.03 -17.69
C GLY A 208 4.43 1.37 -16.19
N TYR A 209 5.59 1.83 -15.74
CA TYR A 209 5.81 2.46 -14.45
C TYR A 209 6.79 3.61 -14.58
N THR A 210 6.32 4.83 -14.35
CA THR A 210 7.13 6.05 -14.53
C THR A 210 7.71 6.53 -13.22
N ILE A 211 8.98 6.91 -13.23
CA ILE A 211 9.68 7.56 -12.12
C ILE A 211 10.13 8.95 -12.58
N ASP A 212 9.85 9.94 -11.76
CA ASP A 212 10.16 11.34 -12.00
C ASP A 212 10.64 12.00 -10.72
N PHE A 213 11.90 12.48 -10.71
CA PHE A 213 12.47 13.20 -9.57
C PHE A 213 12.87 14.61 -10.00
N ALA A 214 12.99 15.50 -9.00
CA ALA A 214 13.56 16.83 -9.16
C ALA A 214 14.52 17.14 -8.01
N SER A 215 15.25 18.23 -8.10
CA SER A 215 16.17 18.68 -7.03
C SER A 215 15.46 19.07 -5.73
N ASP A 216 14.17 19.43 -5.82
CA ASP A 216 13.28 19.83 -4.73
C ASP A 216 12.15 18.82 -4.47
N ASP A 217 12.00 17.81 -5.33
CA ASP A 217 11.04 16.73 -5.18
C ASP A 217 11.71 15.35 -5.34
N HIS A 218 11.78 14.60 -4.25
CA HIS A 218 12.31 13.24 -4.22
C HIS A 218 11.20 12.17 -4.14
N GLN A 219 9.97 12.53 -4.48
CA GLN A 219 8.83 11.62 -4.56
C GLN A 219 8.65 11.18 -6.03
N GLY A 220 9.18 10.03 -6.38
CA GLY A 220 9.36 9.62 -7.77
C GLY A 220 8.13 9.05 -8.47
N SER A 221 7.03 8.77 -7.77
CA SER A 221 5.81 8.26 -8.39
C SER A 221 4.57 8.59 -7.59
N ASP A 222 3.48 8.84 -8.29
CA ASP A 222 2.12 8.98 -7.74
C ASP A 222 1.22 7.78 -8.10
N TYR A 223 1.81 6.69 -8.62
CA TYR A 223 1.05 5.51 -9.01
C TYR A 223 0.36 4.87 -7.81
N VAL A 224 -0.97 4.80 -7.85
CA VAL A 224 -1.80 4.08 -6.90
C VAL A 224 -2.89 3.31 -7.63
N GLU A 225 -3.01 2.04 -7.33
CA GLU A 225 -4.09 1.16 -7.77
C GLU A 225 -4.76 0.54 -6.53
N LEU A 226 -6.06 0.24 -6.61
CA LEU A 226 -6.76 -0.46 -5.55
C LEU A 226 -7.03 -1.89 -5.99
N THR A 227 -6.58 -2.84 -5.17
CA THR A 227 -6.86 -4.26 -5.36
C THR A 227 -7.75 -4.77 -4.24
N PHE A 228 -8.54 -5.81 -4.52
CA PHE A 228 -9.39 -6.45 -3.54
C PHE A 228 -9.05 -7.94 -3.48
N LEU A 229 -8.83 -8.43 -2.27
CA LEU A 229 -8.62 -9.85 -2.05
C LEU A 229 -9.90 -10.61 -2.44
N GLY A 230 -9.75 -11.70 -3.16
CA GLY A 230 -10.87 -12.49 -3.70
C GLY A 230 -10.76 -13.97 -3.38
N ALA A 231 -11.82 -14.72 -3.77
CA ALA A 231 -11.85 -16.17 -3.59
C ALA A 231 -10.97 -16.93 -4.60
N GLN A 232 -10.43 -16.27 -5.63
CA GLN A 232 -9.55 -16.90 -6.61
C GLN A 232 -8.09 -16.72 -6.16
N GLN A 233 -7.40 -17.82 -5.94
CA GLN A 233 -5.95 -17.83 -5.89
C GLN A 233 -5.45 -17.40 -7.28
N TRP A 234 -4.58 -16.40 -7.28
CA TRP A 234 -3.88 -15.98 -8.50
C TRP A 234 -2.83 -17.06 -8.79
N GLU A 235 -3.17 -18.01 -9.64
CA GLU A 235 -2.21 -18.98 -10.16
C GLU A 235 -1.23 -18.26 -11.11
N PRO A 236 0.07 -18.63 -11.06
CA PRO A 236 1.13 -18.01 -11.86
C PRO A 236 1.00 -18.27 -13.38
#